data_9e10e6ea6e5c0a4e19827f5c764a7243
#
_entry.id   9e10e6ea6e5c0a4e19827f5c764a7243
#
_cell.length_a   1.000
_cell.length_b   1.000
_cell.length_c   1.000
_cell.angle_alpha   90.00
_cell.angle_beta   90.00
_cell.angle_gamma   90.00
#
_symmetry.space_group_name_H-M   'P 1'
#
loop_
_entity.id
_entity.type
_entity.pdbx_description
1 polymer ?
#
loop_
_entity_poly.entity_id
_entity_poly.type
_entity_poly.pdbx_seq_one_letter_code
_entity_poly.pdbx_strand_id
1 'polypeptide(L)'
;MISPDGYILTNNHVVADADEIKVTLPENQKEYSAELIGADPRTDVALLKIDAKGLKQITIGDSSKLRIGDVVLAVGNPLTLEQSASIGIVSALGRNELNITNGGYENFIQTDAAINRGNSGGALVDASGRL
;
A
#
# COMPACT_ATOMS: atom_id res chain seq x y z
N MET A 1 2.91 -0.13 -7.34
CA MET A 1 3.19 -1.06 -8.47
C MET A 1 4.38 -1.92 -8.15
N ILE A 2 4.26 -3.24 -8.29
CA ILE A 2 5.31 -4.21 -7.89
C ILE A 2 5.95 -4.94 -9.08
N SER A 3 5.46 -4.69 -10.30
CA SER A 3 6.09 -5.22 -11.50
C SER A 3 5.91 -4.27 -12.69
N PRO A 4 6.83 -4.31 -13.71
CA PRO A 4 6.76 -3.41 -14.86
C PRO A 4 5.65 -3.78 -15.84
N ASP A 5 5.01 -4.92 -15.69
CA ASP A 5 3.89 -5.41 -16.52
C ASP A 5 2.52 -5.21 -15.87
N GLY A 6 2.43 -4.45 -14.77
CA GLY A 6 1.17 -3.92 -14.24
C GLY A 6 0.57 -4.64 -13.06
N TYR A 7 1.34 -5.41 -12.29
CA TYR A 7 0.86 -5.92 -11.00
C TYR A 7 0.95 -4.85 -9.90
N ILE A 8 -0.12 -4.73 -9.11
CA ILE A 8 -0.29 -3.71 -8.08
C ILE A 8 -0.73 -4.37 -6.78
N LEU A 9 -0.06 -4.05 -5.68
CA LEU A 9 -0.55 -4.38 -4.33
C LEU A 9 -1.41 -3.24 -3.80
N THR A 10 -2.49 -3.62 -3.12
CA THR A 10 -3.38 -2.72 -2.38
C THR A 10 -3.97 -3.44 -1.18
N ASN A 11 -4.79 -2.77 -0.37
CA ASN A 11 -5.54 -3.43 0.69
C ASN A 11 -6.80 -4.12 0.13
N ASN A 12 -7.15 -5.26 0.73
CA ASN A 12 -8.37 -5.97 0.37
C ASN A 12 -9.62 -5.10 0.60
N HIS A 13 -9.72 -4.41 1.73
CA HIS A 13 -10.88 -3.58 2.04
C HIS A 13 -11.10 -2.41 1.06
N VAL A 14 -10.07 -2.02 0.28
CA VAL A 14 -10.20 -0.97 -0.76
C VAL A 14 -10.94 -1.48 -1.98
N VAL A 15 -10.83 -2.77 -2.27
CA VAL A 15 -11.38 -3.40 -3.48
C VAL A 15 -12.47 -4.41 -3.21
N ALA A 16 -12.70 -4.75 -1.94
CA ALA A 16 -13.80 -5.61 -1.54
C ALA A 16 -15.13 -4.98 -1.96
N ASP A 17 -16.02 -5.78 -2.49
CA ASP A 17 -17.36 -5.38 -2.94
C ASP A 17 -17.41 -4.36 -4.10
N ALA A 18 -16.26 -4.15 -4.78
CA ALA A 18 -16.19 -3.28 -5.95
C ALA A 18 -16.67 -4.02 -7.22
N ASP A 19 -17.67 -3.48 -7.90
CA ASP A 19 -18.12 -3.98 -9.19
C ASP A 19 -17.10 -3.72 -10.31
N GLU A 20 -16.35 -2.62 -10.20
CA GLU A 20 -15.31 -2.20 -11.14
C GLU A 20 -14.16 -1.56 -10.39
N ILE A 21 -12.93 -1.93 -10.78
CA ILE A 21 -11.71 -1.37 -10.20
C ILE A 21 -10.98 -0.59 -11.29
N LYS A 22 -10.65 0.66 -11.02
CA LYS A 22 -9.92 1.54 -11.92
C LYS A 22 -8.64 2.04 -11.28
N VAL A 23 -7.59 2.12 -12.09
CA VAL A 23 -6.27 2.61 -11.70
C VAL A 23 -5.88 3.75 -12.64
N THR A 24 -5.63 4.93 -12.08
CA THR A 24 -5.12 6.08 -12.83
C THR A 24 -3.62 6.20 -12.60
N LEU A 25 -2.85 6.22 -13.67
CA LEU A 25 -1.41 6.45 -13.60
C LEU A 25 -1.10 7.94 -13.59
N PRO A 26 -0.32 8.44 -12.62
CA PRO A 26 -0.06 9.88 -12.46
C PRO A 26 0.76 10.46 -13.63
N GLU A 27 1.63 9.66 -14.25
CA GLU A 27 2.52 10.12 -15.31
C GLU A 27 1.78 10.59 -16.57
N ASN A 28 0.65 9.99 -16.88
CA ASN A 28 -0.10 10.29 -18.12
C ASN A 28 -1.59 10.52 -17.88
N GLN A 29 -2.04 10.51 -16.62
CA GLN A 29 -3.45 10.64 -16.22
C GLN A 29 -4.38 9.60 -16.90
N LYS A 30 -3.80 8.50 -17.40
CA LYS A 30 -4.56 7.44 -18.06
C LYS A 30 -5.18 6.52 -17.04
N GLU A 31 -6.45 6.23 -17.23
CA GLU A 31 -7.22 5.28 -16.46
C GLU A 31 -7.16 3.90 -17.12
N TYR A 32 -6.97 2.87 -16.31
CA TYR A 32 -6.95 1.47 -16.70
C TYR A 32 -7.98 0.70 -15.89
N SER A 33 -8.75 -0.16 -16.52
CA SER A 33 -9.49 -1.20 -15.80
C SER A 33 -8.51 -2.17 -15.18
N ALA A 34 -8.72 -2.50 -13.91
CA ALA A 34 -7.90 -3.45 -13.18
C ALA A 34 -8.67 -4.74 -12.92
N GLU A 35 -8.00 -5.85 -13.10
CA GLU A 35 -8.49 -7.17 -12.74
C GLU A 35 -8.02 -7.53 -11.32
N LEU A 36 -8.92 -8.05 -10.50
CA LEU A 36 -8.57 -8.61 -9.19
C LEU A 36 -8.00 -10.02 -9.38
N ILE A 37 -6.69 -10.16 -9.22
CA ILE A 37 -6.00 -11.45 -9.36
C ILE A 37 -6.16 -12.31 -8.11
N GLY A 38 -6.18 -11.70 -6.96
CA GLY A 38 -6.40 -12.38 -5.68
C GLY A 38 -6.50 -11.41 -4.53
N ALA A 39 -7.17 -11.85 -3.47
CA ALA A 39 -7.33 -11.09 -2.25
C ALA A 39 -7.33 -12.02 -1.04
N ASP A 40 -6.75 -11.54 0.05
CA ASP A 40 -6.79 -12.22 1.34
C ASP A 40 -7.37 -11.26 2.40
N PRO A 41 -8.63 -11.46 2.80
CA PRO A 41 -9.26 -10.65 3.85
C PRO A 41 -8.55 -10.75 5.22
N ARG A 42 -7.83 -11.84 5.49
CA ARG A 42 -7.18 -12.05 6.79
C ARG A 42 -5.91 -11.23 6.95
N THR A 43 -5.20 -10.97 5.86
CA THR A 43 -4.01 -10.09 5.84
C THR A 43 -4.35 -8.70 5.32
N ASP A 44 -5.57 -8.49 4.84
CA ASP A 44 -6.03 -7.27 4.19
C ASP A 44 -5.17 -6.87 2.98
N VAL A 45 -4.72 -7.85 2.20
CA VAL A 45 -3.91 -7.63 0.99
C VAL A 45 -4.69 -8.07 -0.24
N ALA A 46 -4.61 -7.29 -1.31
CA ALA A 46 -5.12 -7.64 -2.63
C ALA A 46 -4.07 -7.38 -3.71
N LEU A 47 -4.11 -8.21 -4.75
CA LEU A 47 -3.27 -8.11 -5.94
C LEU A 47 -4.14 -7.79 -7.15
N LEU A 48 -3.82 -6.70 -7.81
CA LEU A 48 -4.48 -6.24 -9.03
C LEU A 48 -3.56 -6.37 -10.24
N LYS A 49 -4.17 -6.41 -11.43
CA LYS A 49 -3.48 -6.39 -12.72
C LYS A 49 -4.11 -5.36 -13.64
N ILE A 50 -3.29 -4.52 -14.25
CA ILE A 50 -3.67 -3.63 -15.35
C ILE A 50 -2.95 -4.03 -16.63
N ASP A 51 -3.57 -3.76 -17.79
CA ASP A 51 -2.95 -3.97 -19.09
C ASP A 51 -2.08 -2.76 -19.48
N ALA A 52 -0.88 -2.71 -18.88
CA ALA A 52 0.13 -1.71 -19.16
C ALA A 52 1.53 -2.33 -19.03
N LYS A 53 2.50 -1.78 -19.74
CA LYS A 53 3.89 -2.26 -19.78
C LYS A 53 4.87 -1.12 -19.59
N GLY A 54 6.10 -1.47 -19.21
CA GLY A 54 7.18 -0.49 -19.04
C GLY A 54 6.97 0.42 -17.82
N LEU A 55 6.21 -0.05 -16.83
CA LEU A 55 5.87 0.71 -15.64
C LEU A 55 7.03 0.70 -14.64
N LYS A 56 7.14 1.80 -13.88
CA LYS A 56 8.09 1.87 -12.77
C LYS A 56 7.61 1.01 -11.62
N GLN A 57 8.40 0.03 -11.26
CA GLN A 57 8.12 -0.81 -10.09
C GLN A 57 8.82 -0.26 -8.84
N ILE A 58 8.19 -0.48 -7.70
CA ILE A 58 8.83 -0.23 -6.40
C ILE A 58 9.72 -1.41 -6.04
N THR A 59 10.85 -1.15 -5.41
CA THR A 59 11.69 -2.19 -4.84
C THR A 59 11.07 -2.69 -3.55
N ILE A 60 10.90 -4.01 -3.42
CA ILE A 60 10.42 -4.61 -2.18
C ILE A 60 11.59 -4.65 -1.18
N GLY A 61 11.36 -4.13 0.00
CA GLY A 61 12.28 -4.19 1.13
C GLY A 61 12.14 -5.46 1.95
N ASP A 62 12.73 -5.44 3.11
CA ASP A 62 12.65 -6.54 4.10
C ASP A 62 12.26 -5.94 5.45
N SER A 63 10.98 -5.99 5.76
CA SER A 63 10.43 -5.41 6.98
C SER A 63 10.96 -6.06 8.25
N SER A 64 11.53 -7.27 8.18
CA SER A 64 12.16 -7.93 9.33
C SER A 64 13.45 -7.24 9.79
N LYS A 65 14.02 -6.39 8.94
CA LYS A 65 15.23 -5.61 9.22
C LYS A 65 14.96 -4.19 9.73
N LEU A 66 13.70 -3.79 9.77
CA LEU A 66 13.31 -2.50 10.33
C LEU A 66 13.62 -2.45 11.84
N ARG A 67 14.00 -1.26 12.28
CA ARG A 67 14.27 -0.96 13.68
C ARG A 67 13.45 0.25 14.12
N ILE A 68 13.11 0.31 15.38
CA ILE A 68 12.53 1.50 15.99
C ILE A 68 13.48 2.68 15.77
N GLY A 69 12.96 3.80 15.27
CA GLY A 69 13.71 4.99 14.92
C GLY A 69 14.10 5.07 13.43
N ASP A 70 13.96 4.01 12.65
CA ASP A 70 14.18 4.08 11.20
C ASP A 70 13.16 5.03 10.54
N VAL A 71 13.64 5.88 9.64
CA VAL A 71 12.81 6.85 8.92
C VAL A 71 11.96 6.13 7.88
N VAL A 72 10.68 6.48 7.83
CA VAL A 72 9.72 5.96 6.86
C VAL A 72 8.88 7.09 6.26
N LEU A 73 8.41 6.87 5.03
CA LEU A 73 7.46 7.74 4.35
C LEU A 73 6.19 6.94 4.06
N ALA A 74 5.06 7.49 4.47
CA ALA A 74 3.75 7.02 4.04
C ALA A 74 3.33 7.80 2.79
N VAL A 75 3.04 7.09 1.71
CA VAL A 75 2.62 7.66 0.42
C VAL A 75 1.23 7.15 0.09
N GLY A 76 0.32 8.06 -0.17
CA GLY A 76 -1.06 7.74 -0.48
C GLY A 76 -1.71 8.77 -1.39
N ASN A 77 -2.99 8.56 -1.68
CA ASN A 77 -3.82 9.51 -2.43
C ASN A 77 -5.15 9.72 -1.67
N PRO A 78 -5.11 10.41 -0.51
CA PRO A 78 -6.29 10.62 0.29
C PRO A 78 -7.29 11.50 -0.44
N LEU A 79 -8.57 11.09 -0.42
CA LEU A 79 -9.70 11.89 -0.88
C LEU A 79 -9.68 12.29 -2.37
N THR A 80 -8.96 11.57 -3.22
CA THR A 80 -8.83 11.87 -4.67
C THR A 80 -8.26 13.26 -4.99
N LEU A 81 -7.67 13.93 -3.99
CA LEU A 81 -7.27 15.34 -4.13
C LEU A 81 -5.88 15.50 -4.72
N GLU A 82 -4.96 14.61 -4.50
CA GLU A 82 -3.62 14.52 -5.09
C GLU A 82 -2.76 13.52 -4.28
N GLN A 83 -1.65 13.08 -4.87
CA GLN A 83 -0.68 12.26 -4.14
C GLN A 83 -0.16 13.04 -2.94
N SER A 84 -0.18 12.41 -1.78
CA SER A 84 0.37 12.97 -0.56
C SER A 84 1.44 12.06 0.02
N ALA A 85 2.42 12.66 0.65
CA ALA A 85 3.44 11.93 1.39
C ALA A 85 3.60 12.55 2.77
N SER A 86 3.77 11.71 3.77
CA SER A 86 4.14 12.12 5.12
C SER A 86 5.37 11.36 5.58
N ILE A 87 6.19 11.99 6.38
CA ILE A 87 7.41 11.41 6.93
C ILE A 87 7.24 11.17 8.42
N GLY A 88 7.79 10.09 8.89
CA GLY A 88 7.86 9.74 10.30
C GLY A 88 8.95 8.71 10.57
N ILE A 89 8.87 8.07 11.70
CA ILE A 89 9.77 6.98 12.09
C ILE A 89 8.98 5.72 12.42
N VAL A 90 9.64 4.59 12.43
CA VAL A 90 9.11 3.38 13.06
C VAL A 90 9.07 3.59 14.56
N SER A 91 7.86 3.67 15.12
CA SER A 91 7.64 3.90 16.56
C SER A 91 7.59 2.59 17.34
N ALA A 92 7.11 1.50 16.73
CA ALA A 92 7.11 0.16 17.29
C ALA A 92 6.99 -0.90 16.18
N LEU A 93 7.35 -2.11 16.49
CA LEU A 93 7.25 -3.29 15.63
C LEU A 93 6.46 -4.40 16.32
N GLY A 94 5.94 -5.35 15.54
CA GLY A 94 5.26 -6.53 16.07
C GLY A 94 3.96 -6.21 16.80
N ARG A 95 3.28 -5.12 16.44
CA ARG A 95 1.98 -4.78 17.03
C ARG A 95 0.93 -5.78 16.55
N ASN A 96 0.42 -6.54 17.48
CA ASN A 96 -0.60 -7.57 17.29
C ASN A 96 -1.74 -7.41 18.32
N GLU A 97 -2.81 -8.15 18.12
CA GLU A 97 -3.98 -8.14 19.03
C GLU A 97 -4.64 -6.76 19.19
N LEU A 98 -4.51 -5.89 18.18
CA LEU A 98 -5.15 -4.58 18.18
C LEU A 98 -6.62 -4.64 17.76
N ASN A 99 -7.08 -5.82 17.29
CA ASN A 99 -8.44 -6.07 16.76
C ASN A 99 -8.84 -5.09 15.64
N ILE A 100 -7.87 -4.61 14.87
CA ILE A 100 -8.09 -3.74 13.70
C ILE A 100 -8.63 -4.57 12.54
N THR A 101 -8.10 -5.79 12.36
CA THR A 101 -8.56 -6.76 11.38
C THR A 101 -9.40 -7.82 12.10
N ASN A 102 -10.70 -7.76 12.04
CA ASN A 102 -11.65 -8.68 12.70
C ASN A 102 -11.24 -10.16 12.58
N GLY A 103 -10.34 -10.63 13.47
CA GLY A 103 -9.81 -12.00 13.49
C GLY A 103 -8.75 -12.30 12.42
N GLY A 104 -8.18 -11.29 11.77
CA GLY A 104 -7.07 -11.41 10.82
C GLY A 104 -5.70 -11.56 11.49
N TYR A 105 -4.68 -11.71 10.65
CA TYR A 105 -3.29 -11.73 11.10
C TYR A 105 -2.80 -10.30 11.29
N GLU A 106 -2.39 -9.98 12.49
CA GLU A 106 -1.84 -8.67 12.83
C GLU A 106 -0.36 -8.79 13.18
N ASN A 107 0.47 -8.04 12.47
CA ASN A 107 1.89 -7.83 12.76
C ASN A 107 2.27 -6.47 12.21
N PHE A 108 1.70 -5.42 12.82
CA PHE A 108 1.79 -4.07 12.29
C PHE A 108 3.09 -3.37 12.66
N ILE A 109 3.55 -2.55 11.71
CA ILE A 109 4.56 -1.52 11.94
C ILE A 109 3.82 -0.27 12.42
N GLN A 110 4.15 0.21 13.62
CA GLN A 110 3.64 1.48 14.12
C GLN A 110 4.56 2.61 13.66
N THR A 111 3.97 3.70 13.17
CA THR A 111 4.69 4.91 12.78
C THR A 111 3.94 6.16 13.26
N ASP A 112 4.66 7.26 13.44
CA ASP A 112 4.11 8.58 13.67
C ASP A 112 3.96 9.41 12.38
N ALA A 113 4.34 8.84 11.22
CA ALA A 113 3.95 9.41 9.93
C ALA A 113 2.42 9.55 9.87
N ALA A 114 1.94 10.68 9.38
CA ALA A 114 0.50 10.93 9.29
C ALA A 114 -0.17 9.94 8.33
N ILE A 115 -0.97 9.04 8.88
CA ILE A 115 -1.80 8.08 8.14
C ILE A 115 -3.26 8.43 8.40
N ASN A 116 -3.96 8.84 7.36
CA ASN A 116 -5.34 9.26 7.38
C ASN A 116 -6.21 8.38 6.50
N ARG A 117 -7.54 8.51 6.62
CA ARG A 117 -8.48 7.88 5.69
C ARG A 117 -8.15 8.30 4.25
N GLY A 118 -8.07 7.33 3.33
CA GLY A 118 -7.67 7.52 1.95
C GLY A 118 -6.21 7.15 1.66
N ASN A 119 -5.36 6.92 2.68
CA ASN A 119 -4.03 6.35 2.50
C ASN A 119 -4.05 4.82 2.37
N SER A 120 -5.20 4.18 2.60
CA SER A 120 -5.37 2.72 2.43
C SER A 120 -4.94 2.28 1.03
N GLY A 121 -4.17 1.19 0.94
CA GLY A 121 -3.55 0.73 -0.30
C GLY A 121 -2.30 1.49 -0.72
N GLY A 122 -1.98 2.60 -0.05
CA GLY A 122 -0.74 3.34 -0.24
C GLY A 122 0.49 2.60 0.30
N ALA A 123 1.67 3.12 -0.04
CA ALA A 123 2.93 2.51 0.34
C ALA A 123 3.50 3.13 1.62
N LEU A 124 4.07 2.29 2.51
CA LEU A 124 5.03 2.72 3.52
C LEU A 124 6.41 2.33 3.02
N VAL A 125 7.29 3.31 2.83
CA VAL A 125 8.62 3.08 2.27
C VAL A 125 9.71 3.52 3.24
N ASP A 126 10.85 2.85 3.18
CA ASP A 126 12.03 3.24 3.93
C ASP A 126 12.74 4.45 3.29
N ALA A 127 13.79 4.96 3.95
CA ALA A 127 14.60 6.09 3.47
C ALA A 127 15.31 5.83 2.12
N SER A 128 15.37 4.58 1.66
CA SER A 128 15.88 4.20 0.34
C SER A 128 14.78 4.04 -0.71
N GLY A 129 13.52 4.32 -0.37
CA GLY A 129 12.37 4.18 -1.26
C GLY A 129 11.93 2.72 -1.48
N ARG A 130 12.25 1.80 -0.57
CA ARG A 130 11.83 0.40 -0.63
C ARG A 130 10.54 0.20 0.18
N LEU A 131 9.58 -0.58 -0.38
CA LEU A 131 8.30 -0.94 0.26
C LEU A 131 8.54 -1.89 1.43
#